data_3e9fe76d9f2f01e8a515440fc72f9146
#
_entry.id   3e9fe76d9f2f01e8a515440fc72f9146
#
_cell.length_a   1.000
_cell.length_b   1.000
_cell.length_c   1.000
_cell.angle_alpha   90.00
_cell.angle_beta   90.00
_cell.angle_gamma   90.00
#
_symmetry.space_group_name_H-M   'P 1'
#
loop_
_entity.id
_entity.type
_entity.pdbx_description
1 polymer ?
#
loop_
_entity_poly.entity_id
_entity_poly.type
_entity_poly.pdbx_seq_one_letter_code
_entity_poly.pdbx_strand_id
1 'polypeptide(L)'
;MSEIYNIIDKQKLDIVSKPISEAHGLPNECYISKEYTLIERKKLFEDKWIVIGVGSSIPDAGDVKPIDLLGIPLLIVRTKNKEIKVFHNICSHRGVKLVKEAGKIRNVMRCSYHSWSYDLEGKLIATPHIGGMNIHQTPEFDKSKSNLKEIRSFIWLDLIMIILTIMKCHLRITLVL
;
A
#
# COMPACT_ATOMS: atom_id res chain seq x y z
N MET A 1 14.33 -13.55 14.76
CA MET A 1 15.71 -13.87 14.28
C MET A 1 15.93 -15.36 14.09
N SER A 2 15.31 -16.25 14.89
CA SER A 2 15.49 -17.71 14.75
C SER A 2 15.10 -18.31 13.39
N GLU A 3 14.06 -17.80 12.75
CA GLU A 3 13.55 -18.34 11.46
C GLU A 3 14.56 -18.21 10.30
N ILE A 4 15.35 -17.14 10.27
CA ILE A 4 16.36 -16.92 9.22
C ILE A 4 17.49 -17.93 9.32
N TYR A 5 17.92 -18.28 10.54
CA TYR A 5 19.01 -19.24 10.75
C TYR A 5 18.64 -20.68 10.41
N ASN A 6 17.36 -20.98 10.17
CA ASN A 6 16.95 -22.28 9.63
C ASN A 6 17.19 -22.37 8.11
N ILE A 7 17.36 -21.23 7.44
CA ILE A 7 17.53 -21.15 5.98
C ILE A 7 18.98 -20.82 5.63
N ILE A 8 19.64 -19.97 6.42
CA ILE A 8 20.99 -19.49 6.15
C ILE A 8 21.87 -19.76 7.35
N ASP A 9 23.04 -20.32 7.09
CA ASP A 9 24.07 -20.52 8.10
C ASP A 9 24.46 -19.18 8.73
N LYS A 10 24.40 -19.14 10.07
CA LYS A 10 24.75 -17.95 10.85
C LYS A 10 26.15 -17.45 10.55
N GLN A 11 27.12 -18.36 10.39
CA GLN A 11 28.51 -18.00 10.11
C GLN A 11 28.65 -17.25 8.78
N LYS A 12 27.87 -17.65 7.76
CA LYS A 12 27.84 -16.96 6.47
C LYS A 12 27.27 -15.54 6.60
N LEU A 13 26.27 -15.34 7.46
CA LEU A 13 25.72 -13.99 7.72
C LEU A 13 26.66 -13.13 8.55
N ASP A 14 27.35 -13.69 9.51
CA ASP A 14 28.29 -12.94 10.36
C ASP A 14 29.46 -12.36 9.53
N ILE A 15 29.88 -13.05 8.46
CA ILE A 15 30.93 -12.56 7.54
C ILE A 15 30.48 -11.29 6.79
N VAL A 16 29.18 -11.13 6.50
CA VAL A 16 28.65 -9.92 5.82
C VAL A 16 28.87 -8.65 6.65
N SER A 17 28.85 -8.79 7.97
CA SER A 17 28.98 -7.67 8.92
C SER A 17 30.42 -7.32 9.30
N LYS A 18 31.41 -8.00 8.72
CA LYS A 18 32.84 -7.73 8.96
C LYS A 18 33.29 -6.41 8.31
N PRO A 19 34.46 -5.87 8.69
CA PRO A 19 35.08 -4.77 7.97
C PRO A 19 35.16 -5.05 6.47
N ILE A 20 35.06 -4.00 5.64
CA ILE A 20 34.96 -4.10 4.17
C ILE A 20 36.09 -4.93 3.54
N SER A 21 37.28 -4.95 4.14
CA SER A 21 38.42 -5.74 3.69
C SER A 21 38.25 -7.26 3.88
N GLU A 22 37.30 -7.69 4.74
CA GLU A 22 37.05 -9.09 5.09
C GLU A 22 35.61 -9.51 4.81
N ALA A 23 34.73 -8.55 4.57
CA ALA A 23 33.32 -8.81 4.33
C ALA A 23 33.09 -9.53 3.00
N HIS A 24 32.12 -10.44 2.99
CA HIS A 24 31.62 -11.06 1.75
C HIS A 24 30.22 -10.56 1.45
N GLY A 25 29.76 -10.77 0.23
CA GLY A 25 28.37 -10.53 -0.15
C GLY A 25 27.41 -11.44 0.61
N LEU A 26 26.12 -11.15 0.51
CA LEU A 26 25.07 -11.99 1.09
C LEU A 26 25.17 -13.43 0.54
N PRO A 27 24.89 -14.44 1.38
CA PRO A 27 24.81 -15.83 0.94
C PRO A 27 23.83 -16.01 -0.23
N ASN A 28 24.11 -16.94 -1.11
CA ASN A 28 23.31 -17.20 -2.32
C ASN A 28 21.84 -17.48 -1.99
N GLU A 29 21.57 -18.14 -0.87
CA GLU A 29 20.25 -18.45 -0.36
C GLU A 29 19.37 -17.21 -0.18
N CYS A 30 19.97 -16.05 0.12
CA CYS A 30 19.26 -14.77 0.24
C CYS A 30 18.62 -14.31 -1.10
N TYR A 31 19.16 -14.77 -2.22
CA TYR A 31 18.70 -14.36 -3.55
C TYR A 31 17.76 -15.38 -4.19
N ILE A 32 17.84 -16.64 -3.82
CA ILE A 32 17.12 -17.72 -4.52
C ILE A 32 16.10 -18.47 -3.65
N SER A 33 16.17 -18.36 -2.30
CA SER A 33 15.22 -19.07 -1.43
C SER A 33 13.87 -18.37 -1.37
N LYS A 34 12.81 -19.12 -1.68
CA LYS A 34 11.42 -18.65 -1.54
C LYS A 34 11.06 -18.37 -0.08
N GLU A 35 11.52 -19.21 0.82
CA GLU A 35 11.28 -19.09 2.27
C GLU A 35 11.94 -17.82 2.80
N TYR A 36 13.17 -17.53 2.39
CA TYR A 36 13.86 -16.29 2.76
C TYR A 36 13.10 -15.07 2.24
N THR A 37 12.67 -15.07 0.98
CA THR A 37 11.88 -13.99 0.37
C THR A 37 10.58 -13.71 1.15
N LEU A 38 9.89 -14.75 1.66
CA LEU A 38 8.68 -14.56 2.47
C LEU A 38 8.98 -13.90 3.82
N ILE A 39 10.08 -14.28 4.48
CA ILE A 39 10.51 -13.65 5.72
C ILE A 39 10.91 -12.18 5.49
N GLU A 40 11.71 -11.93 4.45
CA GLU A 40 12.13 -10.59 4.04
C GLU A 40 10.93 -9.69 3.73
N ARG A 41 9.98 -10.18 2.92
CA ARG A 41 8.72 -9.49 2.63
C ARG A 41 8.03 -9.03 3.90
N LYS A 42 7.81 -9.95 4.85
CA LYS A 42 7.14 -9.64 6.11
C LYS A 42 7.92 -8.61 6.92
N LYS A 43 9.23 -8.82 7.10
CA LYS A 43 10.04 -7.99 7.99
C LYS A 43 10.39 -6.62 7.44
N LEU A 44 10.58 -6.48 6.13
CA LEU A 44 10.99 -5.24 5.50
C LEU A 44 9.82 -4.47 4.90
N PHE A 45 8.85 -5.15 4.28
CA PHE A 45 7.80 -4.49 3.53
C PHE A 45 6.45 -4.41 4.26
N GLU A 46 6.14 -5.36 5.13
CA GLU A 46 4.87 -5.35 5.84
C GLU A 46 4.96 -4.64 7.19
N ASP A 47 6.06 -4.84 7.93
CA ASP A 47 6.24 -4.35 9.31
C ASP A 47 7.05 -3.05 9.42
N LYS A 48 7.48 -2.46 8.30
CA LYS A 48 8.29 -1.24 8.27
C LYS A 48 7.66 -0.17 7.40
N TRP A 49 8.08 1.06 7.63
CA TRP A 49 7.80 2.16 6.72
C TRP A 49 8.60 1.98 5.43
N ILE A 50 7.91 1.99 4.31
CA ILE A 50 8.51 1.85 2.98
C ILE A 50 8.09 3.01 2.08
N VAL A 51 8.99 3.42 1.22
CA VAL A 51 8.73 4.43 0.19
C VAL A 51 8.05 3.76 -1.00
N ILE A 52 6.92 4.32 -1.44
CA ILE A 52 6.14 3.80 -2.57
C ILE A 52 6.07 4.76 -3.75
N GLY A 53 6.60 5.96 -3.62
CA GLY A 53 6.61 6.98 -4.67
C GLY A 53 6.98 8.35 -4.15
N VAL A 54 6.81 9.33 -5.02
CA VAL A 54 7.04 10.75 -4.73
C VAL A 54 5.78 11.55 -5.02
N GLY A 55 5.51 12.56 -4.20
CA GLY A 55 4.33 13.41 -4.29
C GLY A 55 4.26 14.20 -5.60
N SER A 56 5.41 14.60 -6.12
CA SER A 56 5.54 15.29 -7.42
C SER A 56 5.08 14.46 -8.62
N SER A 57 4.94 13.12 -8.47
CA SER A 57 4.37 12.26 -9.52
C SER A 57 2.84 12.36 -9.65
N ILE A 58 2.17 13.01 -8.68
CA ILE A 58 0.73 13.29 -8.65
C ILE A 58 0.50 14.71 -8.14
N PRO A 59 0.92 15.77 -8.89
CA PRO A 59 0.99 17.15 -8.39
C PRO A 59 -0.35 17.80 -8.12
N ASP A 60 -1.38 17.42 -8.87
CA ASP A 60 -2.66 18.12 -8.87
C ASP A 60 -3.78 17.34 -8.18
N ALA A 61 -4.72 18.08 -7.59
CA ALA A 61 -5.93 17.49 -7.05
C ALA A 61 -6.65 16.63 -8.11
N GLY A 62 -6.99 15.41 -7.73
CA GLY A 62 -7.59 14.40 -8.61
C GLY A 62 -6.59 13.49 -9.32
N ASP A 63 -5.30 13.75 -9.22
CA ASP A 63 -4.32 12.79 -9.76
C ASP A 63 -4.36 11.49 -8.95
N VAL A 64 -4.33 10.39 -9.67
CA VAL A 64 -4.34 9.03 -9.11
C VAL A 64 -3.24 8.20 -9.74
N LYS A 65 -2.60 7.37 -8.94
CA LYS A 65 -1.53 6.47 -9.39
C LYS A 65 -1.70 5.10 -8.74
N PRO A 66 -2.18 4.10 -9.49
CA PRO A 66 -2.18 2.72 -9.02
C PRO A 66 -0.75 2.17 -9.01
N ILE A 67 -0.43 1.41 -7.99
CA ILE A 67 0.82 0.67 -7.86
C ILE A 67 0.53 -0.76 -7.41
N ASP A 68 1.44 -1.66 -7.68
CA ASP A 68 1.45 -3.00 -7.10
C ASP A 68 2.65 -3.14 -6.17
N LEU A 69 2.37 -3.44 -4.92
CA LEU A 69 3.39 -3.68 -3.92
C LEU A 69 3.36 -5.15 -3.51
N LEU A 70 4.24 -5.95 -4.07
CA LEU A 70 4.35 -7.38 -3.77
C LEU A 70 3.02 -8.13 -3.94
N GLY A 71 2.25 -7.81 -4.98
CA GLY A 71 0.93 -8.38 -5.24
C GLY A 71 -0.22 -7.70 -4.47
N ILE A 72 0.05 -6.65 -3.68
CA ILE A 72 -0.97 -5.85 -3.00
C ILE A 72 -1.29 -4.64 -3.89
N PRO A 73 -2.50 -4.56 -4.47
CA PRO A 73 -2.89 -3.43 -5.29
C PRO A 73 -3.17 -2.21 -4.41
N LEU A 74 -2.39 -1.15 -4.60
CA LEU A 74 -2.51 0.12 -3.91
C LEU A 74 -2.91 1.23 -4.87
N LEU A 75 -3.50 2.30 -4.33
CA LEU A 75 -3.89 3.50 -5.06
C LEU A 75 -3.45 4.74 -4.29
N ILE A 76 -2.57 5.51 -4.90
CA ILE A 76 -2.18 6.83 -4.39
C ILE A 76 -3.11 7.85 -5.01
N VAL A 77 -3.68 8.73 -4.20
CA VAL A 77 -4.66 9.74 -4.61
C VAL A 77 -4.22 11.11 -4.10
N ARG A 78 -4.22 12.11 -4.97
CA ARG A 78 -4.17 13.51 -4.56
C ARG A 78 -5.61 13.98 -4.33
N THR A 79 -5.98 14.23 -3.09
CA THR A 79 -7.33 14.64 -2.71
C THR A 79 -7.66 16.07 -3.18
N LYS A 80 -8.92 16.49 -3.01
CA LYS A 80 -9.32 17.88 -3.34
C LYS A 80 -8.55 18.93 -2.55
N ASN A 81 -8.19 18.63 -1.32
CA ASN A 81 -7.40 19.50 -0.44
C ASN A 81 -5.90 19.42 -0.69
N LYS A 82 -5.48 18.75 -1.78
CA LYS A 82 -4.08 18.51 -2.14
C LYS A 82 -3.32 17.61 -1.17
N GLU A 83 -3.99 16.94 -0.25
CA GLU A 83 -3.39 15.89 0.58
C GLU A 83 -3.14 14.63 -0.25
N ILE A 84 -2.17 13.84 0.16
CA ILE A 84 -1.94 12.51 -0.43
C ILE A 84 -2.53 11.47 0.50
N LYS A 85 -3.40 10.62 -0.06
CA LYS A 85 -3.93 9.44 0.61
C LYS A 85 -3.57 8.19 -0.16
N VAL A 86 -3.40 7.10 0.56
CA VAL A 86 -3.14 5.78 -0.02
C VAL A 86 -4.22 4.81 0.42
N PHE A 87 -4.79 4.11 -0.55
CA PHE A 87 -5.85 3.13 -0.31
C PHE A 87 -5.46 1.76 -0.86
N HIS A 88 -6.08 0.70 -0.34
CA HIS A 88 -6.17 -0.53 -1.12
C HIS A 88 -6.97 -0.26 -2.39
N ASN A 89 -6.40 -0.54 -3.55
CA ASN A 89 -7.03 -0.31 -4.86
C ASN A 89 -8.05 -1.40 -5.19
N ILE A 90 -9.01 -1.61 -4.29
CA ILE A 90 -9.98 -2.70 -4.35
C ILE A 90 -11.36 -2.15 -4.03
N CYS A 91 -12.31 -2.38 -4.94
CA CYS A 91 -13.71 -2.04 -4.71
C CYS A 91 -14.29 -2.90 -3.58
N SER A 92 -14.89 -2.27 -2.57
CA SER A 92 -15.44 -2.96 -1.39
C SER A 92 -16.65 -3.85 -1.69
N HIS A 93 -17.20 -3.81 -2.92
CA HIS A 93 -18.31 -4.65 -3.33
C HIS A 93 -17.87 -6.11 -3.59
N ARG A 94 -17.01 -6.32 -4.61
CA ARG A 94 -16.58 -7.64 -5.07
C ARG A 94 -15.10 -7.73 -5.39
N GLY A 95 -14.27 -6.92 -4.76
CA GLY A 95 -12.81 -7.06 -4.82
C GLY A 95 -12.16 -6.69 -6.16
N VAL A 96 -12.89 -6.05 -7.07
CA VAL A 96 -12.32 -5.64 -8.37
C VAL A 96 -11.38 -4.46 -8.19
N LYS A 97 -10.26 -4.45 -8.89
CA LYS A 97 -9.31 -3.32 -8.95
C LYS A 97 -10.03 -2.07 -9.47
N LEU A 98 -10.04 -1.00 -8.66
CA LEU A 98 -10.85 0.19 -8.90
C LEU A 98 -10.26 1.06 -9.99
N VAL A 99 -8.97 1.38 -9.90
CA VAL A 99 -8.23 2.19 -10.87
C VAL A 99 -7.13 1.35 -11.48
N LYS A 100 -7.09 1.27 -12.82
CA LYS A 100 -6.15 0.42 -13.55
C LYS A 100 -4.90 1.16 -13.98
N GLU A 101 -5.03 2.44 -14.32
CA GLU A 101 -3.96 3.27 -14.89
C GLU A 101 -3.86 4.59 -14.15
N ALA A 102 -2.67 5.18 -14.17
CA ALA A 102 -2.45 6.52 -13.66
C ALA A 102 -3.18 7.56 -14.51
N GLY A 103 -3.69 8.60 -13.88
CA GLY A 103 -4.39 9.64 -14.59
C GLY A 103 -5.10 10.62 -13.66
N LYS A 104 -5.97 11.43 -14.23
CA LYS A 104 -6.73 12.46 -13.51
C LYS A 104 -8.19 12.09 -13.38
N ILE A 105 -8.69 12.04 -12.16
CA ILE A 105 -10.08 11.80 -11.81
C ILE A 105 -10.64 13.07 -11.17
N ARG A 106 -11.63 13.71 -11.81
CA ARG A 106 -12.16 15.01 -11.33
C ARG A 106 -12.76 14.91 -9.93
N ASN A 107 -13.68 13.97 -9.70
CA ASN A 107 -14.43 13.90 -8.44
C ASN A 107 -14.73 12.48 -7.96
N VAL A 108 -14.84 11.51 -8.86
CA VAL A 108 -15.44 10.20 -8.53
C VAL A 108 -14.67 9.07 -9.18
N MET A 109 -14.19 8.16 -8.38
CA MET A 109 -13.62 6.88 -8.77
C MET A 109 -14.76 5.86 -8.92
N ARG A 110 -15.09 5.47 -10.14
CA ARG A 110 -16.19 4.53 -10.42
C ARG A 110 -15.65 3.14 -10.72
N CYS A 111 -16.15 2.15 -10.01
CA CYS A 111 -15.85 0.74 -10.30
C CYS A 111 -16.44 0.32 -11.64
N SER A 112 -15.61 -0.29 -12.49
CA SER A 112 -16.01 -0.75 -13.82
C SER A 112 -16.99 -1.93 -13.81
N TYR A 113 -17.15 -2.62 -12.66
CA TYR A 113 -17.99 -3.81 -12.56
C TYR A 113 -19.47 -3.46 -12.29
N HIS A 114 -19.79 -2.83 -11.14
CA HIS A 114 -21.17 -2.49 -10.77
C HIS A 114 -21.35 -1.01 -10.46
N SER A 115 -20.46 -0.15 -10.95
CA SER A 115 -20.54 1.30 -10.81
C SER A 115 -20.58 1.83 -9.38
N TRP A 116 -20.14 1.04 -8.37
CA TRP A 116 -19.92 1.58 -7.05
C TRP A 116 -18.90 2.71 -7.14
N SER A 117 -19.23 3.84 -6.53
CA SER A 117 -18.48 5.07 -6.75
C SER A 117 -17.97 5.64 -5.44
N TYR A 118 -16.73 6.06 -5.46
CA TYR A 118 -16.02 6.62 -4.33
C TYR A 118 -15.54 8.03 -4.65
N ASP A 119 -15.54 8.92 -3.66
CA ASP A 119 -14.88 10.22 -3.81
C ASP A 119 -13.35 10.08 -3.68
N LEU A 120 -12.64 11.21 -3.80
CA LEU A 120 -11.17 11.23 -3.72
C LEU A 120 -10.66 11.01 -2.29
N GLU A 121 -11.55 11.07 -1.29
CA GLU A 121 -11.25 10.76 0.10
C GLU A 121 -11.49 9.27 0.43
N GLY A 122 -11.86 8.47 -0.58
CA GLY A 122 -12.15 7.05 -0.44
C GLY A 122 -13.53 6.72 0.11
N LYS A 123 -14.40 7.72 0.29
CA LYS A 123 -15.75 7.53 0.82
C LYS A 123 -16.68 6.96 -0.25
N LEU A 124 -17.45 5.94 0.07
CA LEU A 124 -18.46 5.37 -0.81
C LEU A 124 -19.66 6.31 -0.94
N ILE A 125 -19.87 6.87 -2.13
CA ILE A 125 -20.91 7.88 -2.39
C ILE A 125 -22.10 7.34 -3.16
N ALA A 126 -21.92 6.31 -4.01
CA ALA A 126 -23.01 5.74 -4.80
C ALA A 126 -22.92 4.22 -4.89
N THR A 127 -24.07 3.55 -4.76
CA THR A 127 -24.24 2.10 -4.79
C THR A 127 -25.41 1.71 -5.70
N PRO A 128 -25.25 1.82 -7.04
CA PRO A 128 -26.33 1.51 -7.96
C PRO A 128 -26.85 0.08 -7.74
N HIS A 129 -28.18 -0.04 -7.73
CA HIS A 129 -28.93 -1.31 -7.65
C HIS A 129 -28.66 -2.15 -6.39
N ILE A 130 -28.21 -1.56 -5.27
CA ILE A 130 -27.89 -2.28 -4.02
C ILE A 130 -29.12 -3.02 -3.46
N GLY A 131 -30.32 -2.48 -3.63
CA GLY A 131 -31.56 -3.10 -3.19
C GLY A 131 -32.34 -3.82 -4.30
N GLY A 132 -31.73 -3.99 -5.49
CA GLY A 132 -32.37 -4.53 -6.67
C GLY A 132 -32.45 -3.54 -7.83
N MET A 133 -33.13 -3.91 -8.92
CA MET A 133 -33.20 -3.07 -10.11
C MET A 133 -33.80 -1.68 -9.78
N ASN A 134 -33.04 -0.63 -10.09
CA ASN A 134 -33.38 0.79 -9.83
C ASN A 134 -33.54 1.17 -8.35
N ILE A 135 -33.17 0.29 -7.40
CA ILE A 135 -33.13 0.61 -5.98
C ILE A 135 -31.69 0.86 -5.58
N HIS A 136 -31.32 2.12 -5.39
CA HIS A 136 -29.94 2.56 -5.20
C HIS A 136 -29.55 2.77 -3.74
N GLN A 137 -30.50 2.60 -2.82
CA GLN A 137 -30.30 2.70 -1.37
C GLN A 137 -31.23 1.74 -0.66
N THR A 138 -30.79 1.17 0.47
CA THR A 138 -31.61 0.41 1.40
C THR A 138 -31.29 0.86 2.82
N PRO A 139 -32.29 0.91 3.72
CA PRO A 139 -32.09 1.33 5.12
C PRO A 139 -31.04 0.50 5.83
N GLU A 140 -30.92 -0.78 5.48
CA GLU A 140 -30.02 -1.75 6.13
C GLU A 140 -28.57 -1.62 5.68
N PHE A 141 -28.31 -0.91 4.57
CA PHE A 141 -26.97 -0.78 4.01
C PHE A 141 -26.27 0.50 4.46
N ASP A 142 -25.37 0.35 5.41
CA ASP A 142 -24.51 1.45 5.86
C ASP A 142 -23.30 1.62 4.93
N LYS A 143 -23.34 2.62 4.06
CA LYS A 143 -22.26 2.94 3.11
C LYS A 143 -20.93 3.21 3.81
N SER A 144 -20.94 3.75 5.04
CA SER A 144 -19.72 4.13 5.75
C SER A 144 -18.81 2.93 6.05
N LYS A 145 -19.38 1.75 6.19
CA LYS A 145 -18.65 0.50 6.40
C LYS A 145 -17.98 -0.05 5.13
N SER A 146 -18.30 0.53 3.98
CA SER A 146 -17.81 0.09 2.66
C SER A 146 -16.94 1.14 1.96
N ASN A 147 -16.40 2.09 2.70
CA ASN A 147 -15.38 3.01 2.20
C ASN A 147 -14.13 2.24 1.74
N LEU A 148 -13.31 2.85 0.89
CA LEU A 148 -11.99 2.29 0.59
C LEU A 148 -11.18 2.15 1.88
N LYS A 149 -10.45 1.06 2.00
CA LYS A 149 -9.55 0.86 3.13
C LYS A 149 -8.32 1.73 2.95
N GLU A 150 -8.21 2.76 3.77
CA GLU A 150 -7.05 3.64 3.80
C GLU A 150 -5.85 2.92 4.44
N ILE A 151 -4.67 3.15 3.87
CA ILE A 151 -3.40 2.66 4.36
C ILE A 151 -2.70 3.82 5.06
N ARG A 152 -2.17 3.54 6.23
CA ARG A 152 -1.40 4.52 6.99
C ARG A 152 -0.23 5.01 6.16
N SER A 153 -0.24 6.30 5.83
CA SER A 153 0.77 6.96 5.01
C SER A 153 1.37 8.18 5.70
N PHE A 154 2.58 8.54 5.32
CA PHE A 154 3.29 9.70 5.79
C PHE A 154 4.10 10.30 4.64
N ILE A 155 4.10 11.64 4.54
CA ILE A 155 4.86 12.34 3.51
C ILE A 155 6.05 13.04 4.17
N TRP A 156 7.26 12.74 3.67
CA TRP A 156 8.48 13.35 4.15
C TRP A 156 9.38 13.71 2.97
N LEU A 157 9.76 14.99 2.86
CA LEU A 157 10.56 15.51 1.74
C LEU A 157 10.07 15.05 0.35
N ASP A 158 8.76 15.08 0.13
CA ASP A 158 8.07 14.58 -1.08
C ASP A 158 8.03 13.04 -1.24
N LEU A 159 8.69 12.27 -0.37
CA LEU A 159 8.59 10.81 -0.36
C LEU A 159 7.26 10.36 0.23
N ILE A 160 6.53 9.52 -0.50
CA ILE A 160 5.29 8.90 -0.02
C ILE A 160 5.67 7.59 0.66
N MET A 161 5.50 7.54 1.97
CA MET A 161 5.80 6.38 2.80
C MET A 161 4.52 5.75 3.32
N ILE A 162 4.50 4.42 3.39
CA ILE A 162 3.40 3.65 3.98
C ILE A 162 3.90 2.59 4.95
N ILE A 163 2.99 2.12 5.80
CA ILE A 163 3.16 0.90 6.58
C ILE A 163 1.90 0.05 6.43
N LEU A 164 2.06 -1.22 6.08
CA LEU A 164 0.94 -2.14 5.81
C LEU A 164 0.36 -2.70 7.10
N THR A 165 1.18 -2.95 8.09
CA THR A 165 0.75 -3.54 9.36
C THR A 165 0.18 -2.47 10.31
N ILE A 166 -0.96 -2.77 10.96
CA ILE A 166 -1.62 -1.88 11.94
C ILE A 166 -0.91 -1.94 13.31
N MET A 167 0.34 -2.31 13.39
CA MET A 167 1.06 -2.29 14.66
C MET A 167 1.21 -0.84 15.16
N LYS A 168 1.17 -0.62 16.47
CA LYS A 168 1.44 0.67 17.14
C LYS A 168 2.91 1.10 16.96
N CYS A 169 3.35 1.22 15.71
CA CYS A 169 4.68 1.69 15.41
C CYS A 169 4.66 3.22 15.41
N HIS A 170 5.20 3.81 16.47
CA HIS A 170 5.50 5.25 16.49
C HIS A 170 6.63 5.47 15.49
N LEU A 171 6.40 6.36 14.53
CA LEU A 171 7.43 6.79 13.61
C LEU A 171 8.52 7.53 14.42
N ARG A 172 9.59 6.83 14.80
CA ARG A 172 10.82 7.47 15.25
C ARG A 172 11.70 7.66 14.03
N ILE A 173 11.69 8.87 13.47
CA ILE A 173 12.69 9.28 12.49
C ILE A 173 13.94 9.60 13.30
N THR A 174 14.84 8.66 13.43
CA THR A 174 16.19 8.94 13.91
C THR A 174 17.00 9.38 12.70
N LEU A 175 17.11 10.69 12.52
CA LEU A 175 18.11 11.25 11.60
C LEU A 175 19.47 11.00 12.27
N VAL A 176 20.22 10.05 11.76
CA VAL A 176 21.66 9.95 12.03
C VAL A 176 22.29 10.92 11.04
N LEU A 177 22.67 12.09 11.55
CA LEU A 177 23.53 13.06 10.86
C LEU A 177 24.97 12.57 10.88
#